data_b3966940e5428f4c34faf882e1479147
#
_entry.id   b3966940e5428f4c34faf882e1479147
#
_cell.length_a   1.000
_cell.length_b   1.000
_cell.length_c   1.000
_cell.angle_alpha   90.00
_cell.angle_beta   90.00
_cell.angle_gamma   90.00
#
_symmetry.space_group_name_H-M   'P 1'
#
loop_
_entity.id
_entity.type
_entity.pdbx_description
1 polymer ?
#
loop_
_entity_poly.entity_id
_entity_poly.type
_entity_poly.pdbx_seq_one_letter_code
_entity_poly.pdbx_strand_id
1 'polypeptide(L)'
;MTQPLAGKQILIVEDEPVFRSLLHGWLTSLGATTFQAEDGKDALHKMTEVHPDLMICDISMPRMNGLELVETLRNRGEQLPILMISATENMADIAKALRLGVQDVLLKPVKDFDRLRETVYACLYPAMFSSRVEEEERLFEDWDALVSNPIAASRL
;
A
#
# COMPACT_ATOMS: atom_id res chain seq x y z
N MET A 1 0.47 -19.83 16.04
CA MET A 1 0.79 -19.03 14.85
C MET A 1 0.21 -17.64 15.02
N THR A 2 1.02 -16.63 14.80
CA THR A 2 0.55 -15.25 14.83
C THR A 2 -0.26 -14.94 13.55
N GLN A 3 -1.43 -14.32 13.74
CA GLN A 3 -2.24 -13.80 12.64
C GLN A 3 -2.19 -12.26 12.69
N PRO A 4 -1.16 -11.64 12.09
CA PRO A 4 -0.91 -10.21 12.25
C PRO A 4 -1.99 -9.32 11.65
N LEU A 5 -2.81 -9.86 10.74
CA LEU A 5 -3.91 -9.13 10.11
C LEU A 5 -5.29 -9.57 10.64
N ALA A 6 -5.34 -10.28 11.77
CA ALA A 6 -6.60 -10.69 12.37
C ALA A 6 -7.51 -9.48 12.64
N GLY A 7 -8.77 -9.57 12.25
CA GLY A 7 -9.76 -8.49 12.37
C GLY A 7 -9.65 -7.39 11.33
N LYS A 8 -8.68 -7.43 10.43
CA LYS A 8 -8.55 -6.46 9.34
C LYS A 8 -9.34 -6.91 8.11
N GLN A 9 -10.02 -5.94 7.48
CA GLN A 9 -10.77 -6.14 6.24
C GLN A 9 -10.01 -5.47 5.09
N ILE A 10 -9.73 -6.22 4.04
CA ILE A 10 -8.96 -5.74 2.88
C ILE A 10 -9.76 -5.98 1.61
N LEU A 11 -9.98 -4.94 0.83
CA LEU A 11 -10.56 -5.02 -0.50
C LEU A 11 -9.45 -5.13 -1.54
N ILE A 12 -9.47 -6.20 -2.32
CA ILE A 12 -8.56 -6.45 -3.42
C ILE A 12 -9.26 -6.10 -4.72
N VAL A 13 -8.71 -5.14 -5.47
CA VAL A 13 -9.27 -4.70 -6.75
C VAL A 13 -8.24 -5.01 -7.85
N GLU A 14 -8.50 -6.09 -8.58
CA GLU A 14 -7.57 -6.64 -9.56
C GLU A 14 -8.36 -7.40 -10.64
N ASP A 15 -8.14 -7.08 -11.91
CA ASP A 15 -8.84 -7.73 -13.02
C ASP A 15 -8.24 -9.09 -13.41
N GLU A 16 -6.96 -9.32 -13.11
CA GLU A 16 -6.29 -10.58 -13.41
C GLU A 16 -6.61 -11.63 -12.33
N PRO A 17 -7.35 -12.72 -12.68
CA PRO A 17 -7.89 -13.64 -11.67
C PRO A 17 -6.83 -14.39 -10.87
N VAL A 18 -5.72 -14.76 -11.50
CA VAL A 18 -4.66 -15.55 -10.83
C VAL A 18 -3.97 -14.68 -9.77
N PHE A 19 -3.60 -13.46 -10.11
CA PHE A 19 -2.97 -12.55 -9.16
C PHE A 19 -3.94 -12.14 -8.04
N ARG A 20 -5.21 -11.90 -8.37
CA ARG A 20 -6.24 -11.61 -7.37
C ARG A 20 -6.39 -12.76 -6.38
N SER A 21 -6.44 -14.00 -6.85
CA SER A 21 -6.50 -15.19 -5.99
C SER A 21 -5.24 -15.38 -5.15
N LEU A 22 -4.07 -15.07 -5.70
CA LEU A 22 -2.80 -15.12 -4.98
C LEU A 22 -2.81 -14.15 -3.79
N LEU A 23 -3.22 -12.91 -4.02
CA LEU A 23 -3.33 -11.90 -2.94
C LEU A 23 -4.36 -12.33 -1.89
N HIS A 24 -5.51 -12.83 -2.33
CA HIS A 24 -6.54 -13.33 -1.43
C HIS A 24 -6.00 -14.43 -0.51
N GLY A 25 -5.38 -15.45 -1.07
CA GLY A 25 -4.83 -16.56 -0.31
C GLY A 25 -3.73 -16.13 0.66
N TRP A 26 -2.85 -15.25 0.22
CA TRP A 26 -1.75 -14.74 1.04
C TRP A 26 -2.26 -13.89 2.22
N LEU A 27 -3.13 -12.94 1.97
CA LEU A 27 -3.69 -12.07 3.02
C LEU A 27 -4.56 -12.88 4.01
N THR A 28 -5.33 -13.84 3.52
CA THR A 28 -6.12 -14.73 4.36
C THR A 28 -5.23 -15.57 5.26
N SER A 29 -4.08 -16.04 4.77
CA SER A 29 -3.11 -16.78 5.58
C SER A 29 -2.53 -15.95 6.74
N LEU A 30 -2.51 -14.62 6.60
CA LEU A 30 -2.09 -13.68 7.64
C LEU A 30 -3.24 -13.28 8.59
N GLY A 31 -4.44 -13.79 8.39
CA GLY A 31 -5.59 -13.56 9.25
C GLY A 31 -6.58 -12.50 8.77
N ALA A 32 -6.34 -11.85 7.63
CA ALA A 32 -7.27 -10.85 7.10
C ALA A 32 -8.56 -11.47 6.56
N THR A 33 -9.65 -10.72 6.65
CA THR A 33 -10.85 -10.95 5.86
C THR A 33 -10.73 -10.15 4.57
N THR A 34 -10.82 -10.83 3.43
CA THR A 34 -10.65 -10.19 2.12
C THR A 34 -11.94 -10.17 1.32
N PHE A 35 -12.12 -9.10 0.57
CA PHE A 35 -13.17 -8.96 -0.43
C PHE A 35 -12.49 -8.73 -1.78
N GLN A 36 -13.07 -9.22 -2.86
CA GLN A 36 -12.48 -9.17 -4.19
C GLN A 36 -13.38 -8.38 -5.14
N ALA A 37 -12.77 -7.52 -5.93
CA ALA A 37 -13.40 -6.79 -7.01
C ALA A 37 -12.55 -6.92 -8.28
N GLU A 38 -13.20 -7.02 -9.44
CA GLU A 38 -12.52 -7.22 -10.72
C GLU A 38 -12.22 -5.92 -11.48
N ASP A 39 -12.80 -4.80 -11.03
CA ASP A 39 -12.57 -3.46 -11.59
C ASP A 39 -13.03 -2.37 -10.62
N GLY A 40 -12.87 -1.11 -11.01
CA GLY A 40 -13.23 0.02 -10.17
C GLY A 40 -14.73 0.14 -9.91
N LYS A 41 -15.58 -0.23 -10.87
CA LYS A 41 -17.05 -0.19 -10.68
C LYS A 41 -17.50 -1.25 -9.69
N ASP A 42 -16.97 -2.46 -9.80
CA ASP A 42 -17.24 -3.55 -8.86
C ASP A 42 -16.75 -3.17 -7.45
N ALA A 43 -15.59 -2.53 -7.34
CA ALA A 43 -15.06 -2.02 -6.08
C ALA A 43 -16.00 -1.00 -5.43
N LEU A 44 -16.50 -0.02 -6.19
CA LEU A 44 -17.45 0.97 -5.68
C LEU A 44 -18.75 0.31 -5.20
N HIS A 45 -19.22 -0.70 -5.91
CA HIS A 45 -20.40 -1.46 -5.50
C HIS A 45 -20.15 -2.20 -4.19
N LYS A 46 -19.03 -2.89 -4.06
CA LYS A 46 -18.68 -3.62 -2.84
C LYS A 46 -18.49 -2.69 -1.64
N MET A 47 -17.99 -1.50 -1.84
CA MET A 47 -17.84 -0.51 -0.77
C MET A 47 -19.18 0.04 -0.25
N THR A 48 -20.31 -0.23 -0.91
CA THR A 48 -21.64 0.03 -0.32
C THR A 48 -22.00 -0.95 0.78
N GLU A 49 -21.38 -2.11 0.81
CA GLU A 49 -21.69 -3.21 1.73
C GLU A 49 -20.61 -3.43 2.78
N VAL A 50 -19.35 -3.09 2.47
CA VAL A 50 -18.21 -3.32 3.35
C VAL A 50 -17.41 -2.03 3.57
N HIS A 51 -16.76 -1.94 4.73
CA HIS A 51 -15.88 -0.83 5.08
C HIS A 51 -14.45 -1.37 5.28
N PRO A 52 -13.66 -1.51 4.20
CA PRO A 52 -12.33 -2.06 4.32
C PRO A 52 -11.39 -1.13 5.08
N ASP A 53 -10.42 -1.73 5.76
CA ASP A 53 -9.34 -1.02 6.44
C ASP A 53 -8.21 -0.63 5.48
N LEU A 54 -8.13 -1.36 4.35
CA LEU A 54 -7.14 -1.14 3.30
C LEU A 54 -7.74 -1.59 1.96
N MET A 55 -7.42 -0.86 0.91
CA MET A 55 -7.66 -1.28 -0.47
C MET A 55 -6.32 -1.54 -1.16
N ILE A 56 -6.18 -2.70 -1.78
CA ILE A 56 -5.06 -3.02 -2.67
C ILE A 56 -5.62 -3.01 -4.08
N CYS A 57 -5.10 -2.14 -4.94
CA CYS A 57 -5.70 -1.85 -6.23
C CYS A 57 -4.67 -1.81 -7.35
N ASP A 58 -4.99 -2.44 -8.49
CA ASP A 58 -4.25 -2.24 -9.73
C ASP A 58 -4.61 -0.88 -10.37
N ILE A 59 -3.66 -0.29 -11.08
CA ILE A 59 -3.91 0.93 -11.87
C ILE A 59 -4.66 0.59 -13.16
N SER A 60 -4.19 -0.39 -13.92
CA SER A 60 -4.71 -0.72 -15.24
C SER A 60 -5.77 -1.81 -15.18
N MET A 61 -7.02 -1.43 -15.32
CA MET A 61 -8.17 -2.33 -15.33
C MET A 61 -9.21 -1.85 -16.35
N PRO A 62 -10.04 -2.76 -16.91
CA PRO A 62 -11.12 -2.36 -17.80
C PRO A 62 -12.25 -1.62 -17.06
N ARG A 63 -13.13 -0.99 -17.77
CA ARG A 63 -14.34 -0.26 -17.33
C ARG A 63 -14.03 0.96 -16.47
N MET A 64 -13.43 0.79 -15.32
CA MET A 64 -12.92 1.86 -14.49
C MET A 64 -11.55 1.44 -13.95
N ASN A 65 -10.49 2.18 -14.30
CA ASN A 65 -9.15 1.90 -13.83
C ASN A 65 -8.93 2.35 -12.38
N GLY A 66 -7.77 1.96 -11.83
CA GLY A 66 -7.46 2.25 -10.43
C GLY A 66 -7.34 3.73 -10.11
N LEU A 67 -6.81 4.55 -11.02
CA LEU A 67 -6.70 6.00 -10.80
C LEU A 67 -8.07 6.67 -10.75
N GLU A 68 -8.96 6.30 -11.68
CA GLU A 68 -10.35 6.79 -11.68
C GLU A 68 -11.10 6.38 -10.41
N LEU A 69 -10.88 5.14 -9.95
CA LEU A 69 -11.46 4.65 -8.71
C LEU A 69 -10.97 5.47 -7.50
N VAL A 70 -9.67 5.66 -7.36
CA VAL A 70 -9.10 6.44 -6.26
C VAL A 70 -9.58 7.88 -6.28
N GLU A 71 -9.59 8.51 -7.46
CA GLU A 71 -10.09 9.88 -7.62
C GLU A 71 -11.55 10.00 -7.19
N THR A 72 -12.39 9.03 -7.61
CA THR A 72 -13.80 8.99 -7.22
C THR A 72 -13.95 8.87 -5.70
N LEU A 73 -13.19 7.98 -5.06
CA LEU A 73 -13.23 7.81 -3.61
C LEU A 73 -12.77 9.05 -2.86
N ARG A 74 -11.68 9.68 -3.29
CA ARG A 74 -11.18 10.91 -2.66
C ARG A 74 -12.17 12.08 -2.82
N ASN A 75 -12.81 12.20 -3.97
CA ASN A 75 -13.85 13.21 -4.20
C ASN A 75 -15.09 12.99 -3.35
N ARG A 76 -15.35 11.75 -2.92
CA ARG A 76 -16.42 11.42 -1.97
C ARG A 76 -16.02 11.60 -0.50
N GLY A 77 -14.80 12.02 -0.21
CA GLY A 77 -14.28 12.18 1.13
C GLY A 77 -13.78 10.87 1.77
N GLU A 78 -13.69 9.78 1.01
CA GLU A 78 -13.12 8.52 1.49
C GLU A 78 -11.61 8.64 1.65
N GLN A 79 -11.12 8.39 2.86
CA GLN A 79 -9.69 8.51 3.20
C GLN A 79 -9.06 7.17 3.56
N LEU A 80 -9.70 6.06 3.17
CA LEU A 80 -9.13 4.75 3.45
C LEU A 80 -7.71 4.62 2.87
N PRO A 81 -6.81 3.91 3.55
CA PRO A 81 -5.50 3.59 3.02
C PRO A 81 -5.60 2.80 1.72
N ILE A 82 -4.83 3.20 0.72
CA ILE A 82 -4.79 2.53 -0.59
C ILE A 82 -3.34 2.22 -0.93
N LEU A 83 -3.08 0.96 -1.24
CA LEU A 83 -1.83 0.47 -1.81
C LEU A 83 -2.09 0.09 -3.26
N MET A 84 -1.35 0.67 -4.19
CA MET A 84 -1.45 0.29 -5.59
C MET A 84 -0.35 -0.70 -5.97
N ILE A 85 -0.71 -1.70 -6.75
CA ILE A 85 0.22 -2.67 -7.32
C ILE A 85 -0.03 -2.73 -8.82
N SER A 86 0.94 -2.30 -9.63
CA SER A 86 0.71 -2.16 -11.05
C SER A 86 1.91 -2.53 -11.90
N ALA A 87 1.63 -3.00 -13.11
CA ALA A 87 2.64 -3.23 -14.14
C ALA A 87 3.06 -1.95 -14.87
N THR A 88 2.39 -0.82 -14.63
CA THR A 88 2.73 0.43 -15.32
C THR A 88 4.08 0.97 -14.86
N GLU A 89 4.90 1.40 -15.82
CA GLU A 89 6.12 2.16 -15.60
C GLU A 89 5.91 3.66 -15.92
N ASN A 90 4.66 4.05 -16.20
CA ASN A 90 4.32 5.43 -16.51
C ASN A 90 4.43 6.30 -15.26
N MET A 91 5.46 7.14 -15.22
CA MET A 91 5.72 8.01 -14.08
C MET A 91 4.61 9.03 -13.83
N ALA A 92 3.87 9.45 -14.87
CA ALA A 92 2.73 10.35 -14.72
C ALA A 92 1.59 9.69 -13.93
N ASP A 93 1.31 8.41 -14.18
CA ASP A 93 0.30 7.64 -13.45
C ASP A 93 0.70 7.43 -12.00
N ILE A 94 1.96 7.08 -11.75
CA ILE A 94 2.50 6.90 -10.40
C ILE A 94 2.43 8.22 -9.63
N ALA A 95 2.85 9.32 -10.24
CA ALA A 95 2.79 10.65 -9.63
C ALA A 95 1.36 11.08 -9.33
N LYS A 96 0.41 10.80 -10.24
CA LYS A 96 -1.02 11.05 -10.01
C LYS A 96 -1.56 10.25 -8.83
N ALA A 97 -1.23 8.96 -8.73
CA ALA A 97 -1.62 8.12 -7.61
C ALA A 97 -1.15 8.70 -6.27
N LEU A 98 0.13 9.09 -6.20
CA LEU A 98 0.70 9.67 -4.99
C LEU A 98 0.04 11.02 -4.63
N ARG A 99 -0.26 11.86 -5.62
CA ARG A 99 -1.01 13.12 -5.39
C ARG A 99 -2.44 12.87 -4.89
N LEU A 100 -3.05 11.75 -5.26
CA LEU A 100 -4.37 11.34 -4.75
C LEU A 100 -4.30 10.73 -3.35
N GLY A 101 -3.12 10.68 -2.76
CA GLY A 101 -2.91 10.25 -1.38
C GLY A 101 -2.90 8.75 -1.17
N VAL A 102 -2.54 7.96 -2.19
CA VAL A 102 -2.24 6.54 -1.97
C VAL A 102 -0.97 6.40 -1.13
N GLN A 103 -0.91 5.36 -0.30
CA GLN A 103 0.22 5.18 0.62
C GLN A 103 1.50 4.74 -0.10
N ASP A 104 1.38 3.91 -1.13
CA ASP A 104 2.51 3.49 -1.94
C ASP A 104 2.05 2.91 -3.27
N VAL A 105 2.99 2.80 -4.21
CA VAL A 105 2.81 2.11 -5.49
C VAL A 105 3.93 1.09 -5.65
N LEU A 106 3.56 -0.20 -5.66
CA LEU A 106 4.49 -1.30 -5.90
C LEU A 106 4.37 -1.76 -7.35
N LEU A 107 5.50 -2.06 -7.98
CA LEU A 107 5.53 -2.52 -9.37
C LEU A 107 5.39 -4.04 -9.44
N LYS A 108 4.63 -4.53 -10.43
CA LYS A 108 4.60 -5.94 -10.81
C LYS A 108 5.83 -6.28 -11.66
N PRO A 109 6.34 -7.51 -11.62
CA PRO A 109 5.91 -8.62 -10.77
C PRO A 109 6.32 -8.42 -9.31
N VAL A 110 5.46 -8.84 -8.39
CA VAL A 110 5.79 -8.85 -6.96
C VAL A 110 6.69 -10.04 -6.69
N LYS A 111 7.97 -9.78 -6.55
CA LYS A 111 9.00 -10.81 -6.29
C LYS A 111 9.36 -10.91 -4.81
N ASP A 112 9.18 -9.81 -4.09
CA ASP A 112 9.52 -9.69 -2.67
C ASP A 112 8.24 -9.54 -1.84
N PHE A 113 7.74 -10.67 -1.36
CA PHE A 113 6.56 -10.70 -0.48
C PHE A 113 6.85 -10.11 0.90
N ASP A 114 8.10 -10.07 1.33
CA ASP A 114 8.47 -9.41 2.58
C ASP A 114 8.26 -7.89 2.47
N ARG A 115 8.65 -7.28 1.34
CA ARG A 115 8.38 -5.88 1.07
C ARG A 115 6.87 -5.59 0.97
N LEU A 116 6.11 -6.44 0.29
CA LEU A 116 4.66 -6.31 0.23
C LEU A 116 4.04 -6.37 1.63
N ARG A 117 4.47 -7.31 2.45
CA ARG A 117 4.02 -7.45 3.83
C ARG A 117 4.32 -6.20 4.65
N GLU A 118 5.55 -5.69 4.59
CA GLU A 118 5.94 -4.46 5.28
C GLU A 118 5.08 -3.26 4.85
N THR A 119 4.82 -3.13 3.55
CA THR A 119 3.99 -2.06 3.00
C THR A 119 2.54 -2.18 3.47
N VAL A 120 1.97 -3.38 3.49
CA VAL A 120 0.63 -3.64 4.02
C VAL A 120 0.56 -3.28 5.51
N TYR A 121 1.54 -3.68 6.29
CA TYR A 121 1.60 -3.34 7.72
C TYR A 121 1.72 -1.84 7.94
N ALA A 122 2.54 -1.15 7.15
CA ALA A 122 2.68 0.31 7.22
C ALA A 122 1.35 1.03 6.94
N CYS A 123 0.56 0.51 5.99
CA CYS A 123 -0.76 1.06 5.69
C CYS A 123 -1.76 0.83 6.82
N LEU A 124 -1.73 -0.34 7.46
CA LEU A 124 -2.70 -0.73 8.51
C LEU A 124 -2.29 -0.27 9.91
N TYR A 125 -1.01 -0.11 10.16
CA TYR A 125 -0.45 0.26 11.46
C TYR A 125 0.53 1.42 11.33
N PRO A 126 0.09 2.59 10.86
CA PRO A 126 1.00 3.71 10.56
C PRO A 126 1.78 4.20 11.77
N ALA A 127 1.21 4.12 12.97
CA ALA A 127 1.90 4.55 14.19
C ALA A 127 3.15 3.72 14.53
N MET A 128 3.19 2.46 14.11
CA MET A 128 4.36 1.59 14.31
C MET A 128 5.50 1.90 13.32
N PHE A 129 5.17 2.50 12.17
CA PHE A 129 6.12 2.83 11.12
C PHE A 129 6.64 4.27 11.22
N SER A 130 5.86 5.20 11.75
CA SER A 130 6.30 6.58 11.98
C SER A 130 7.52 6.65 12.89
N SER A 131 7.51 5.89 13.99
CA SER A 131 8.66 5.83 14.89
C SER A 131 9.91 5.25 14.23
N ARG A 132 9.76 4.32 13.30
CA ARG A 132 10.86 3.72 12.54
C ARG A 132 11.48 4.70 11.54
N VAL A 133 10.65 5.44 10.82
CA VAL A 133 11.10 6.47 9.88
C VAL A 133 11.83 7.58 10.62
N GLU A 134 11.29 8.06 11.73
CA GLU A 134 11.94 9.07 12.57
C GLU A 134 13.29 8.59 13.12
N GLU A 135 13.40 7.32 13.47
CA GLU A 135 14.65 6.73 13.93
C GLU A 135 15.68 6.60 12.80
N GLU A 136 15.25 6.18 11.61
CA GLU A 136 16.09 6.12 10.42
C GLU A 136 16.54 7.51 9.96
N GLU A 137 15.64 8.49 9.95
CA GLU A 137 15.97 9.88 9.63
C GLU A 137 16.97 10.46 10.62
N ARG A 138 16.79 10.21 11.92
CA ARG A 138 17.72 10.65 12.96
C ARG A 138 19.10 10.00 12.80
N LEU A 139 19.18 8.71 12.48
CA LEU A 139 20.43 8.02 12.20
C LEU A 139 21.15 8.60 10.98
N PHE A 140 20.37 9.01 9.97
CA PHE A 140 20.90 9.63 8.76
C PHE A 140 21.46 11.04 9.04
N GLU A 141 20.76 11.82 9.86
CA GLU A 141 21.25 13.14 10.33
C GLU A 141 22.53 13.01 11.15
N ASP A 142 22.59 12.04 12.03
CA ASP A 142 23.78 11.73 12.83
C ASP A 142 24.97 11.33 11.93
N TRP A 143 24.71 10.57 10.86
CA TRP A 143 25.71 10.18 9.88
C TRP A 143 26.25 11.39 9.12
N ASP A 144 25.38 12.27 8.65
CA ASP A 144 25.77 13.52 7.95
C ASP A 144 26.60 14.43 8.85
N ALA A 145 26.27 14.54 10.13
CA ALA A 145 27.03 15.29 11.11
C ALA A 145 28.44 14.70 11.32
N LEU A 146 28.55 13.37 11.36
CA LEU A 146 29.83 12.66 11.51
C LEU A 146 30.73 12.82 10.28
N VAL A 147 30.15 12.75 9.08
CA VAL A 147 30.89 12.93 7.82
C VAL A 147 31.35 14.39 7.65
N SER A 148 30.53 15.35 8.10
CA SER A 148 30.83 16.80 7.99
C SER A 148 31.81 17.26 9.04
N ASN A 149 32.03 16.50 10.11
CA ASN A 149 32.99 16.85 11.17
C ASN A 149 33.87 15.64 11.58
N PRO A 150 34.99 15.41 10.86
CA PRO A 150 35.87 14.27 11.12
C PRO A 150 36.50 14.26 12.54
N ILE A 151 36.58 15.41 13.21
CA ILE A 151 37.09 15.52 14.56
C ILE A 151 36.12 14.92 15.58
N ALA A 152 34.83 15.10 15.36
CA ALA A 152 33.80 14.48 16.18
C ALA A 152 33.76 12.94 16.02
N ALA A 153 34.03 12.44 14.80
CA ALA A 153 34.12 11.01 14.51
C ALA A 153 35.30 10.32 15.22
N SER A 154 36.40 11.03 15.46
CA SER A 154 37.58 10.48 16.12
C SER A 154 37.42 10.31 17.64
N ARG A 155 36.32 10.78 18.23
CA ARG A 155 36.01 10.65 19.65
C ARG A 155 35.06 9.49 19.97
N LEU A 156 34.62 8.79 18.95
CA LEU A 156 33.82 7.59 19.07
C LEU A 156 34.72 6.37 19.01
#